data_c8f789c532336fef4e41ea601b63c5df
#
_entry.id   c8f789c532336fef4e41ea601b63c5df
#
_cell.length_a   1.000
_cell.length_b   1.000
_cell.length_c   1.000
_cell.angle_alpha   90.00
_cell.angle_beta   90.00
_cell.angle_gamma   90.00
#
_symmetry.space_group_name_H-M   'P 1'
#
loop_
_entity.id
_entity.type
_entity.pdbx_description
1 polymer ?
#
loop_
_entity_poly.entity_id
_entity_poly.type
_entity_poly.pdbx_seq_one_letter_code
_entity_poly.pdbx_strand_id
1 'polypeptide(L)'
;MTAKFGLLGHPLGHSFSKKFHNERFQTLGIDAVYENYDLADVNDLVKVLGEEKQLMGLNVTIPYKQDVMRFLDELDPVAEKIGAVNVVKIGHIDESSPLWGKTKVKGVYLKGYNSDIIGFTESIRPMLKPTHRKALILGTGGASKAIKVALENMGIGTKYVSRTKGEGRLTYGELTPELMDEYRVIVNCSPLGMYPKTDQCPDLPYDCLTAEHVCFDVVYNPETTLFMKKAQAKGASVKCGYEMLVGQAIASYEIWTSR
;
A
#
# COMPACT_ATOMS: atom_id res chain seq x y z
N MET A 1 1.45 4.88 30.48
CA MET A 1 2.60 4.37 29.69
C MET A 1 2.31 4.76 28.24
N THR A 2 3.24 5.46 27.62
CA THR A 2 3.11 5.94 26.24
C THR A 2 3.03 4.76 25.26
N ALA A 3 1.96 4.67 24.49
CA ALA A 3 1.80 3.61 23.49
C ALA A 3 2.81 3.81 22.34
N LYS A 4 3.34 2.72 21.79
CA LYS A 4 4.23 2.78 20.66
C LYS A 4 3.59 2.18 19.43
N PHE A 5 3.84 2.84 18.30
CA PHE A 5 3.54 2.35 16.95
C PHE A 5 4.78 2.52 16.07
N GLY A 6 4.81 1.90 14.91
CA GLY A 6 5.97 2.13 14.07
C GLY A 6 5.87 1.61 12.65
N LEU A 7 6.94 1.85 11.89
CA LEU A 7 7.13 1.38 10.53
C LEU A 7 8.24 0.33 10.50
N LEU A 8 7.90 -0.87 10.06
CA LEU A 8 8.84 -1.96 9.76
C LEU A 8 9.18 -1.97 8.27
N GLY A 9 10.47 -1.93 7.94
CA GLY A 9 10.95 -2.01 6.56
C GLY A 9 12.48 -1.96 6.49
N HIS A 10 13.06 -1.97 5.26
CA HIS A 10 14.49 -1.79 5.04
C HIS A 10 14.81 -1.47 3.57
N PRO A 11 15.69 -0.50 3.26
CA PRO A 11 16.12 0.56 4.18
C PRO A 11 14.99 1.58 4.40
N LEU A 12 14.90 2.13 5.61
CA LEU A 12 13.97 3.20 5.94
C LEU A 12 14.71 4.54 5.90
N GLY A 13 14.47 5.32 4.84
CA GLY A 13 14.95 6.70 4.75
C GLY A 13 14.03 7.68 5.51
N HIS A 14 13.75 8.84 4.92
CA HIS A 14 12.76 9.76 5.47
C HIS A 14 11.35 9.15 5.37
N SER A 15 10.76 8.82 6.50
CA SER A 15 9.44 8.21 6.59
C SER A 15 8.35 9.27 6.70
N PHE A 16 7.47 9.36 5.70
CA PHE A 16 6.22 10.11 5.80
C PHE A 16 5.40 9.68 7.01
N SER A 17 5.23 8.36 7.22
CA SER A 17 4.40 7.80 8.28
C SER A 17 4.85 8.24 9.67
N LYS A 18 6.17 8.28 9.93
CA LYS A 18 6.70 8.73 11.22
C LYS A 18 6.32 10.18 11.53
N LYS A 19 6.51 11.08 10.56
CA LYS A 19 6.13 12.48 10.71
C LYS A 19 4.61 12.62 10.88
N PHE A 20 3.85 12.02 9.98
CA PHE A 20 2.38 12.09 9.95
C PHE A 20 1.74 11.62 11.26
N HIS A 21 2.11 10.45 11.76
CA HIS A 21 1.51 9.90 12.97
C HIS A 21 1.91 10.70 14.22
N ASN A 22 3.17 11.10 14.36
CA ASN A 22 3.60 11.88 15.52
C ASN A 22 2.93 13.26 15.57
N GLU A 23 2.82 13.98 14.44
CA GLU A 23 2.08 15.23 14.35
C GLU A 23 0.59 15.03 14.69
N ARG A 24 -0.02 13.95 14.22
CA ARG A 24 -1.41 13.59 14.52
C ARG A 24 -1.59 13.28 16.02
N PHE A 25 -0.70 12.51 16.64
CA PHE A 25 -0.76 12.18 18.06
C PHE A 25 -0.68 13.46 18.91
N GLN A 26 0.26 14.34 18.57
CA GLN A 26 0.40 15.62 19.23
C GLN A 26 -0.87 16.49 19.09
N THR A 27 -1.41 16.62 17.89
CA THR A 27 -2.60 17.45 17.60
C THR A 27 -3.84 16.95 18.34
N LEU A 28 -3.98 15.62 18.47
CA LEU A 28 -5.14 14.98 19.11
C LEU A 28 -4.93 14.71 20.61
N GLY A 29 -3.79 15.09 21.20
CA GLY A 29 -3.47 14.83 22.59
C GLY A 29 -3.37 13.35 22.95
N ILE A 30 -2.94 12.50 22.00
CA ILE A 30 -2.81 11.07 22.19
C ILE A 30 -1.42 10.78 22.79
N ASP A 31 -1.36 10.07 23.93
CA ASP A 31 -0.11 9.62 24.56
C ASP A 31 0.48 8.43 23.79
N ALA A 32 1.03 8.71 22.62
CA ALA A 32 1.65 7.72 21.74
C ALA A 32 2.83 8.29 20.96
N VAL A 33 3.72 7.41 20.52
CA VAL A 33 4.87 7.73 19.66
C VAL A 33 4.94 6.74 18.49
N TYR A 34 5.37 7.24 17.33
CA TYR A 34 5.59 6.43 16.13
C TYR A 34 7.08 6.43 15.78
N GLU A 35 7.67 5.24 15.63
CA GLU A 35 9.09 5.05 15.38
C GLU A 35 9.37 4.24 14.10
N ASN A 36 10.61 4.28 13.63
CA ASN A 36 11.06 3.46 12.51
C ASN A 36 11.82 2.23 13.05
N TYR A 37 11.41 1.05 12.64
CA TYR A 37 12.08 -0.22 12.87
C TYR A 37 12.75 -0.64 11.56
N ASP A 38 13.95 -0.11 11.32
CA ASP A 38 14.76 -0.39 10.14
C ASP A 38 15.55 -1.68 10.38
N LEU A 39 14.99 -2.80 9.98
CA LEU A 39 15.54 -4.13 10.20
C LEU A 39 16.07 -4.69 8.88
N ALA A 40 17.37 -5.01 8.81
CA ALA A 40 17.97 -5.65 7.64
C ALA A 40 17.47 -7.09 7.44
N ASP A 41 17.09 -7.77 8.53
CA ASP A 41 16.44 -9.09 8.51
C ASP A 41 15.10 -9.00 9.26
N VAL A 42 14.01 -9.41 8.60
CA VAL A 42 12.67 -9.44 9.22
C VAL A 42 12.59 -10.41 10.42
N ASN A 43 13.49 -11.37 10.56
CA ASN A 43 13.55 -12.24 11.73
C ASN A 43 13.86 -11.49 13.04
N ASP A 44 14.54 -10.34 12.96
CA ASP A 44 14.83 -9.49 14.12
C ASP A 44 13.54 -8.86 14.70
N LEU A 45 12.42 -8.93 13.99
CA LEU A 45 11.10 -8.53 14.51
C LEU A 45 10.77 -9.28 15.82
N VAL A 46 11.13 -10.54 15.93
CA VAL A 46 10.87 -11.34 17.15
C VAL A 46 11.57 -10.73 18.38
N LYS A 47 12.80 -10.22 18.19
CA LYS A 47 13.53 -9.52 19.24
C LYS A 47 12.86 -8.21 19.62
N VAL A 48 12.49 -7.40 18.63
CA VAL A 48 11.76 -6.13 18.83
C VAL A 48 10.48 -6.37 19.65
N LEU A 49 9.66 -7.36 19.27
CA LEU A 49 8.42 -7.71 19.97
C LEU A 49 8.67 -8.21 21.42
N GLY A 50 9.83 -8.83 21.66
CA GLY A 50 10.27 -9.26 22.99
C GLY A 50 10.65 -8.09 23.91
N GLU A 51 11.27 -7.06 23.36
CA GLU A 51 11.82 -5.90 24.10
C GLU A 51 10.79 -4.78 24.26
N GLU A 52 9.98 -4.51 23.23
CA GLU A 52 9.07 -3.38 23.15
C GLU A 52 7.64 -3.72 23.65
N LYS A 53 7.49 -3.81 24.98
CA LYS A 53 6.20 -4.18 25.61
C LYS A 53 5.07 -3.15 25.42
N GLN A 54 5.39 -1.96 24.94
CA GLN A 54 4.41 -0.89 24.66
C GLN A 54 4.06 -0.78 23.17
N LEU A 55 4.63 -1.65 22.33
CA LEU A 55 4.39 -1.67 20.89
C LEU A 55 3.01 -2.28 20.62
N MET A 56 2.07 -1.45 20.15
CA MET A 56 0.67 -1.82 19.92
C MET A 56 0.36 -2.08 18.45
N GLY A 57 1.21 -1.63 17.54
CA GLY A 57 1.01 -1.85 16.12
C GLY A 57 2.18 -1.41 15.24
N LEU A 58 2.25 -2.03 14.08
CA LEU A 58 3.24 -1.70 13.05
C LEU A 58 2.57 -1.47 11.70
N ASN A 59 3.03 -0.45 10.97
CA ASN A 59 2.97 -0.50 9.52
C ASN A 59 4.12 -1.35 9.00
N VAL A 60 3.91 -1.98 7.85
CA VAL A 60 4.92 -2.78 7.17
C VAL A 60 5.08 -2.28 5.74
N THR A 61 6.32 -1.99 5.34
CA THR A 61 6.65 -1.57 3.99
C THR A 61 7.66 -2.51 3.32
N ILE A 62 8.15 -2.13 2.17
CA ILE A 62 9.16 -2.86 1.41
C ILE A 62 10.37 -3.17 2.31
N PRO A 63 10.92 -4.40 2.23
CA PRO A 63 10.49 -5.52 1.37
C PRO A 63 9.49 -6.49 2.06
N TYR A 64 9.02 -6.22 3.27
CA TYR A 64 8.51 -7.20 4.24
C TYR A 64 7.00 -7.45 4.22
N LYS A 65 6.22 -6.81 3.32
CA LYS A 65 4.73 -6.96 3.28
C LYS A 65 4.23 -8.41 3.09
N GLN A 66 5.06 -9.29 2.52
CA GLN A 66 4.77 -10.72 2.39
C GLN A 66 5.46 -11.53 3.49
N ASP A 67 6.73 -11.25 3.75
CA ASP A 67 7.54 -12.03 4.69
C ASP A 67 7.03 -11.95 6.13
N VAL A 68 6.45 -10.82 6.53
CA VAL A 68 5.87 -10.64 7.87
C VAL A 68 4.72 -11.61 8.16
N MET A 69 4.03 -12.08 7.13
CA MET A 69 2.85 -12.96 7.27
C MET A 69 3.17 -14.27 8.00
N ARG A 70 4.39 -14.74 7.94
CA ARG A 70 4.80 -15.98 8.64
C ARG A 70 4.79 -15.85 10.16
N PHE A 71 4.87 -14.63 10.70
CA PHE A 71 4.85 -14.37 12.15
C PHE A 71 3.44 -14.15 12.69
N LEU A 72 2.44 -13.95 11.82
CA LEU A 72 1.09 -13.56 12.22
C LEU A 72 0.27 -14.77 12.64
N ASP A 73 -0.48 -14.63 13.72
CA ASP A 73 -1.38 -15.65 14.23
C ASP A 73 -2.70 -15.67 13.47
N GLU A 74 -3.14 -14.50 13.00
CA GLU A 74 -4.38 -14.31 12.25
C GLU A 74 -4.18 -13.31 11.10
N LEU A 75 -4.90 -13.52 10.00
CA LEU A 75 -5.01 -12.59 8.89
C LEU A 75 -6.46 -12.10 8.76
N ASP A 76 -6.62 -10.80 8.54
CA ASP A 76 -7.88 -10.28 8.03
C ASP A 76 -8.19 -10.91 6.65
N PRO A 77 -9.44 -11.30 6.37
CA PRO A 77 -9.78 -11.98 5.12
C PRO A 77 -9.40 -11.19 3.85
N VAL A 78 -9.40 -9.85 3.92
CA VAL A 78 -8.99 -9.01 2.80
C VAL A 78 -7.47 -9.04 2.63
N ALA A 79 -6.71 -8.98 3.73
CA ALA A 79 -5.26 -9.10 3.69
C ALA A 79 -4.80 -10.48 3.19
N GLU A 80 -5.52 -11.54 3.56
CA GLU A 80 -5.31 -12.90 3.08
C GLU A 80 -5.54 -12.99 1.56
N LYS A 81 -6.67 -12.45 1.07
CA LYS A 81 -6.98 -12.38 -0.37
C LYS A 81 -5.93 -11.60 -1.16
N ILE A 82 -5.40 -10.52 -0.59
CA ILE A 82 -4.34 -9.70 -1.20
C ILE A 82 -3.00 -10.47 -1.22
N GLY A 83 -2.75 -11.31 -0.21
CA GLY A 83 -1.46 -11.99 0.00
C GLY A 83 -0.34 -11.01 0.37
N ALA A 84 -0.67 -9.92 1.07
CA ALA A 84 0.28 -8.95 1.59
C ALA A 84 -0.32 -8.17 2.79
N VAL A 85 0.51 -7.91 3.79
CA VAL A 85 0.16 -7.17 5.01
C VAL A 85 0.96 -5.88 5.06
N ASN A 86 0.30 -4.75 5.29
CA ASN A 86 0.95 -3.47 5.57
C ASN A 86 0.61 -2.90 6.95
N VAL A 87 -0.25 -3.59 7.72
CA VAL A 87 -0.60 -3.23 9.10
C VAL A 87 -0.61 -4.49 9.96
N VAL A 88 0.12 -4.46 11.08
CA VAL A 88 0.08 -5.49 12.11
C VAL A 88 -0.47 -4.87 13.39
N LYS A 89 -1.55 -5.45 13.91
CA LYS A 89 -2.06 -5.15 15.25
C LYS A 89 -1.45 -6.12 16.24
N ILE A 90 -0.96 -5.60 17.37
CA ILE A 90 -0.21 -6.34 18.38
C ILE A 90 -1.01 -6.37 19.67
N GLY A 91 -1.32 -7.57 20.14
CA GLY A 91 -1.90 -7.81 21.45
C GLY A 91 -0.87 -8.46 22.38
N HIS A 92 -0.52 -7.81 23.49
CA HIS A 92 0.34 -8.44 24.51
C HIS A 92 -0.49 -9.43 25.33
N ILE A 93 0.06 -10.62 25.52
CA ILE A 93 -0.56 -11.71 26.29
C ILE A 93 0.37 -12.18 27.39
N ASP A 94 -0.21 -12.59 28.51
CA ASP A 94 0.48 -13.17 29.65
C ASP A 94 0.02 -14.61 29.94
N GLU A 95 0.52 -15.20 30.99
CA GLU A 95 0.22 -16.59 31.38
C GLU A 95 -1.25 -16.86 31.69
N SER A 96 -2.03 -15.83 31.97
CA SER A 96 -3.49 -15.94 32.20
C SER A 96 -4.30 -16.04 30.90
N SER A 97 -3.70 -15.69 29.76
CA SER A 97 -4.38 -15.71 28.47
C SER A 97 -4.63 -17.13 27.97
N PRO A 98 -5.82 -17.44 27.44
CA PRO A 98 -6.10 -18.70 26.75
C PRO A 98 -5.20 -18.94 25.51
N LEU A 99 -4.54 -17.91 25.01
CA LEU A 99 -3.62 -17.95 23.88
C LEU A 99 -2.16 -18.17 24.29
N TRP A 100 -1.85 -18.18 25.60
CA TRP A 100 -0.49 -18.39 26.06
C TRP A 100 0.11 -19.71 25.55
N GLY A 101 1.27 -19.62 24.94
CA GLY A 101 1.95 -20.79 24.36
C GLY A 101 1.36 -21.29 23.02
N LYS A 102 0.31 -20.61 22.49
CA LYS A 102 -0.33 -20.96 21.21
C LYS A 102 0.02 -19.98 20.09
N THR A 103 0.63 -18.84 20.39
CA THR A 103 1.02 -17.82 19.41
C THR A 103 2.38 -18.13 18.79
N LYS A 104 2.58 -17.68 17.54
CA LYS A 104 3.83 -17.87 16.79
C LYS A 104 5.01 -17.16 17.42
N VAL A 105 4.77 -16.00 18.03
CA VAL A 105 5.75 -15.26 18.81
C VAL A 105 5.31 -15.24 20.26
N LYS A 106 6.17 -15.72 21.17
CA LYS A 106 5.85 -15.86 22.59
C LYS A 106 5.48 -14.52 23.23
N GLY A 107 4.36 -14.48 23.94
CA GLY A 107 3.89 -13.31 24.68
C GLY A 107 3.20 -12.23 23.86
N VAL A 108 2.99 -12.45 22.56
CA VAL A 108 2.22 -11.52 21.71
C VAL A 108 1.31 -12.30 20.76
N TYR A 109 0.15 -11.70 20.48
CA TYR A 109 -0.78 -12.13 19.44
C TYR A 109 -0.73 -11.11 18.30
N LEU A 110 -0.48 -11.57 17.08
CA LEU A 110 -0.27 -10.72 15.91
C LEU A 110 -1.36 -10.95 14.88
N LYS A 111 -2.10 -9.89 14.53
CA LYS A 111 -3.10 -9.92 13.47
C LYS A 111 -2.72 -8.97 12.34
N GLY A 112 -2.74 -9.48 11.11
CA GLY A 112 -2.34 -8.76 9.91
C GLY A 112 -3.52 -8.22 9.13
N TYR A 113 -3.36 -6.99 8.60
CA TYR A 113 -4.32 -6.28 7.79
C TYR A 113 -3.64 -5.61 6.58
N ASN A 114 -4.47 -5.10 5.67
CA ASN A 114 -3.97 -4.29 4.56
C ASN A 114 -4.81 -3.01 4.42
N SER A 115 -4.24 -1.87 4.79
CA SER A 115 -4.87 -0.56 4.69
C SER A 115 -4.63 0.14 3.33
N ASP A 116 -3.70 -0.36 2.49
CA ASP A 116 -3.49 0.20 1.14
C ASP A 116 -4.77 0.13 0.31
N ILE A 117 -5.56 -0.95 0.48
CA ILE A 117 -6.84 -1.12 -0.23
C ILE A 117 -7.85 -0.02 0.13
N ILE A 118 -7.88 0.39 1.40
CA ILE A 118 -8.78 1.43 1.90
C ILE A 118 -8.37 2.77 1.30
N GLY A 119 -7.10 3.15 1.49
CA GLY A 119 -6.58 4.41 0.99
C GLY A 119 -6.72 4.56 -0.53
N PHE A 120 -6.43 3.50 -1.28
CA PHE A 120 -6.59 3.52 -2.74
C PHE A 120 -8.06 3.63 -3.15
N THR A 121 -8.95 2.81 -2.54
CA THR A 121 -10.37 2.81 -2.90
C THR A 121 -11.00 4.18 -2.69
N GLU A 122 -10.75 4.82 -1.55
CA GLU A 122 -11.28 6.15 -1.25
C GLU A 122 -10.73 7.22 -2.18
N SER A 123 -9.44 7.13 -2.50
CA SER A 123 -8.78 8.10 -3.36
C SER A 123 -9.21 8.02 -4.82
N ILE A 124 -9.38 6.82 -5.40
CA ILE A 124 -9.73 6.67 -6.83
C ILE A 124 -11.23 6.77 -7.10
N ARG A 125 -12.08 6.35 -6.16
CA ARG A 125 -13.54 6.27 -6.35
C ARG A 125 -14.17 7.53 -6.90
N PRO A 126 -13.84 8.76 -6.46
CA PRO A 126 -14.43 9.99 -6.99
C PRO A 126 -14.10 10.27 -8.47
N MET A 127 -13.08 9.62 -9.02
CA MET A 127 -12.65 9.79 -10.42
C MET A 127 -13.33 8.80 -11.36
N LEU A 128 -13.93 7.76 -10.83
CA LEU A 128 -14.47 6.66 -11.62
C LEU A 128 -15.87 7.01 -12.15
N LYS A 129 -16.10 6.64 -13.43
CA LYS A 129 -17.39 6.71 -14.10
C LYS A 129 -17.96 5.30 -14.28
N PRO A 130 -19.28 5.13 -14.48
CA PRO A 130 -19.89 3.83 -14.78
C PRO A 130 -19.31 3.13 -16.03
N THR A 131 -18.68 3.90 -16.92
CA THR A 131 -18.03 3.40 -18.15
C THR A 131 -16.64 2.78 -17.87
N HIS A 132 -16.04 3.04 -16.72
CA HIS A 132 -14.73 2.50 -16.34
C HIS A 132 -14.88 1.04 -15.88
N ARG A 133 -14.81 0.10 -16.84
CA ARG A 133 -15.01 -1.33 -16.58
C ARG A 133 -13.74 -2.15 -16.48
N LYS A 134 -12.63 -1.62 -17.00
CA LYS A 134 -11.34 -2.32 -17.05
C LYS A 134 -10.19 -1.39 -16.69
N ALA A 135 -9.16 -1.95 -16.04
CA ALA A 135 -7.99 -1.22 -15.57
C ALA A 135 -6.67 -1.94 -15.91
N LEU A 136 -5.69 -1.18 -16.34
CA LEU A 136 -4.28 -1.60 -16.40
C LEU A 136 -3.57 -1.24 -15.10
N ILE A 137 -2.86 -2.20 -14.53
CA ILE A 137 -2.01 -2.03 -13.35
C ILE A 137 -0.55 -2.17 -13.79
N LEU A 138 0.18 -1.06 -13.77
CA LEU A 138 1.57 -1.00 -14.23
C LEU A 138 2.53 -1.38 -13.10
N GLY A 139 3.09 -2.57 -13.17
CA GLY A 139 3.96 -3.14 -12.13
C GLY A 139 3.26 -4.22 -11.29
N THR A 140 4.09 -5.08 -10.66
CA THR A 140 3.63 -6.30 -9.95
C THR A 140 4.11 -6.35 -8.49
N GLY A 141 4.46 -5.19 -7.90
CA GLY A 141 4.92 -5.06 -6.51
C GLY A 141 3.80 -5.19 -5.47
N GLY A 142 4.16 -5.05 -4.19
CA GLY A 142 3.22 -5.27 -3.07
C GLY A 142 1.97 -4.39 -3.12
N ALA A 143 2.09 -3.11 -3.45
CA ALA A 143 0.94 -2.20 -3.57
C ALA A 143 -0.01 -2.61 -4.71
N SER A 144 0.52 -3.13 -5.83
CA SER A 144 -0.30 -3.52 -6.98
C SER A 144 -1.28 -4.65 -6.68
N LYS A 145 -0.98 -5.51 -5.71
CA LYS A 145 -1.87 -6.59 -5.25
C LYS A 145 -3.12 -6.02 -4.55
N ALA A 146 -2.93 -5.06 -3.64
CA ALA A 146 -4.03 -4.39 -2.96
C ALA A 146 -4.90 -3.60 -3.95
N ILE A 147 -4.28 -2.90 -4.90
CA ILE A 147 -4.95 -2.14 -5.95
C ILE A 147 -5.77 -3.05 -6.86
N LYS A 148 -5.25 -4.22 -7.24
CA LYS A 148 -6.00 -5.23 -7.99
C LYS A 148 -7.28 -5.60 -7.26
N VAL A 149 -7.17 -6.01 -6.00
CA VAL A 149 -8.33 -6.42 -5.20
C VAL A 149 -9.32 -5.26 -5.01
N ALA A 150 -8.83 -4.03 -4.82
CA ALA A 150 -9.68 -2.84 -4.71
C ALA A 150 -10.51 -2.60 -5.98
N LEU A 151 -9.88 -2.64 -7.14
CA LEU A 151 -10.54 -2.43 -8.44
C LEU A 151 -11.55 -3.56 -8.72
N GLU A 152 -11.19 -4.81 -8.46
CA GLU A 152 -12.08 -5.95 -8.63
C GLU A 152 -13.30 -5.89 -7.70
N ASN A 153 -13.11 -5.45 -6.45
CA ASN A 153 -14.23 -5.22 -5.51
C ASN A 153 -15.18 -4.09 -5.97
N MET A 154 -14.69 -3.17 -6.81
CA MET A 154 -15.49 -2.13 -7.45
C MET A 154 -16.11 -2.58 -8.80
N GLY A 155 -15.95 -3.86 -9.18
CA GLY A 155 -16.47 -4.41 -10.44
C GLY A 155 -15.64 -4.03 -11.68
N ILE A 156 -14.38 -3.61 -11.49
CA ILE A 156 -13.46 -3.23 -12.57
C ILE A 156 -12.51 -4.40 -12.84
N GLY A 157 -12.58 -4.99 -14.04
CA GLY A 157 -11.68 -6.05 -14.47
C GLY A 157 -10.24 -5.53 -14.61
N THR A 158 -9.26 -6.30 -14.17
CA THR A 158 -7.86 -5.85 -14.11
C THR A 158 -6.93 -6.66 -14.99
N LYS A 159 -5.88 -6.02 -15.50
CA LYS A 159 -4.77 -6.66 -16.20
C LYS A 159 -3.46 -6.02 -15.74
N TYR A 160 -2.50 -6.86 -15.38
CA TYR A 160 -1.14 -6.37 -15.08
C TYR A 160 -0.38 -6.05 -16.37
N VAL A 161 0.44 -4.99 -16.30
CA VAL A 161 1.45 -4.66 -17.31
C VAL A 161 2.82 -4.66 -16.66
N SER A 162 3.78 -5.33 -17.29
CA SER A 162 5.13 -5.52 -16.77
C SER A 162 6.17 -5.39 -17.89
N ARG A 163 7.41 -5.11 -17.52
CA ARG A 163 8.55 -5.10 -18.47
C ARG A 163 8.86 -6.48 -19.03
N THR A 164 8.54 -7.53 -18.28
CA THR A 164 8.81 -8.91 -18.64
C THR A 164 7.53 -9.68 -18.85
N LYS A 165 7.49 -10.49 -19.89
CA LYS A 165 6.38 -11.40 -20.17
C LYS A 165 6.17 -12.39 -19.02
N GLY A 166 4.93 -12.77 -18.78
CA GLY A 166 4.56 -13.76 -17.77
C GLY A 166 3.08 -14.07 -17.82
N GLU A 167 2.69 -15.15 -17.18
CA GLU A 167 1.30 -15.59 -17.14
C GLU A 167 0.38 -14.50 -16.56
N GLY A 168 -0.74 -14.28 -17.23
CA GLY A 168 -1.77 -13.35 -16.79
C GLY A 168 -1.42 -11.85 -16.90
N ARG A 169 -0.28 -11.47 -17.52
CA ARG A 169 0.15 -10.08 -17.67
C ARG A 169 0.57 -9.75 -19.10
N LEU A 170 0.39 -8.49 -19.45
CA LEU A 170 0.87 -7.90 -20.69
C LEU A 170 2.27 -7.31 -20.51
N THR A 171 2.97 -7.14 -21.61
CA THR A 171 4.14 -6.25 -21.70
C THR A 171 3.70 -4.89 -22.25
N TYR A 172 4.54 -3.85 -22.07
CA TYR A 172 4.24 -2.53 -22.63
C TYR A 172 4.12 -2.54 -24.16
N GLY A 173 4.89 -3.38 -24.85
CA GLY A 173 4.82 -3.52 -26.32
C GLY A 173 3.55 -4.21 -26.85
N GLU A 174 2.74 -4.80 -25.97
CA GLU A 174 1.45 -5.42 -26.33
C GLU A 174 0.26 -4.45 -26.16
N LEU A 175 0.50 -3.20 -25.71
CA LEU A 175 -0.54 -2.19 -25.50
C LEU A 175 -0.92 -1.56 -26.85
N THR A 176 -1.95 -2.08 -27.49
CA THR A 176 -2.51 -1.54 -28.74
C THR A 176 -3.52 -0.43 -28.47
N PRO A 177 -3.85 0.41 -29.47
CA PRO A 177 -4.89 1.42 -29.34
C PRO A 177 -6.24 0.86 -28.86
N GLU A 178 -6.62 -0.34 -29.33
CA GLU A 178 -7.86 -1.01 -28.94
C GLU A 178 -7.83 -1.41 -27.46
N LEU A 179 -6.71 -1.93 -26.95
CA LEU A 179 -6.54 -2.21 -25.54
C LEU A 179 -6.59 -0.94 -24.69
N MET A 180 -5.99 0.14 -25.16
CA MET A 180 -6.04 1.43 -24.44
C MET A 180 -7.47 1.97 -24.37
N ASP A 181 -8.28 1.86 -25.43
CA ASP A 181 -9.69 2.26 -25.40
C ASP A 181 -10.55 1.36 -24.49
N GLU A 182 -10.20 0.10 -24.38
CA GLU A 182 -10.89 -0.85 -23.51
C GLU A 182 -10.55 -0.66 -22.02
N TYR A 183 -9.27 -0.37 -21.70
CA TYR A 183 -8.74 -0.24 -20.34
C TYR A 183 -8.54 1.24 -19.97
N ARG A 184 -9.62 1.95 -19.72
CA ARG A 184 -9.61 3.40 -19.48
C ARG A 184 -9.14 3.82 -18.09
N VAL A 185 -8.92 2.90 -17.18
CA VAL A 185 -8.29 3.18 -15.87
C VAL A 185 -6.85 2.65 -15.91
N ILE A 186 -5.88 3.51 -15.63
CA ILE A 186 -4.46 3.15 -15.66
C ILE A 186 -3.83 3.53 -14.32
N VAL A 187 -3.30 2.54 -13.61
CA VAL A 187 -2.70 2.76 -12.29
C VAL A 187 -1.22 2.45 -12.33
N ASN A 188 -0.38 3.46 -12.17
CA ASN A 188 1.06 3.25 -12.02
C ASN A 188 1.40 2.80 -10.61
N CYS A 189 1.81 1.54 -10.48
CA CYS A 189 2.32 0.92 -9.25
C CYS A 189 3.85 0.69 -9.32
N SER A 190 4.52 1.20 -10.34
CA SER A 190 5.97 1.12 -10.48
C SER A 190 6.64 2.33 -9.81
N PRO A 191 7.95 2.24 -9.47
CA PRO A 191 8.68 3.38 -8.91
C PRO A 191 9.13 4.40 -9.98
N LEU A 192 8.71 4.25 -11.24
CA LEU A 192 9.09 5.17 -12.31
C LEU A 192 8.49 6.55 -12.08
N GLY A 193 9.31 7.58 -12.14
CA GLY A 193 8.91 8.97 -11.87
C GLY A 193 9.03 9.40 -10.41
N MET A 194 9.36 8.49 -9.49
CA MET A 194 9.61 8.81 -8.08
C MET A 194 10.97 9.49 -7.90
N TYR A 195 11.03 10.49 -7.02
CA TYR A 195 12.29 11.14 -6.65
C TYR A 195 13.35 10.11 -6.20
N PRO A 196 14.63 10.25 -6.60
CA PRO A 196 15.20 11.34 -7.41
C PRO A 196 15.08 11.18 -8.93
N LYS A 197 14.56 10.06 -9.45
CA LYS A 197 14.48 9.76 -10.90
C LYS A 197 13.16 10.24 -11.51
N THR A 198 12.91 11.55 -11.39
CA THR A 198 11.63 12.17 -11.78
C THR A 198 11.42 12.32 -13.29
N ASP A 199 12.45 12.09 -14.09
CA ASP A 199 12.49 12.11 -15.55
C ASP A 199 12.02 10.80 -16.19
N GLN A 200 11.68 9.79 -15.39
CA GLN A 200 11.19 8.49 -15.87
C GLN A 200 9.67 8.38 -15.80
N CYS A 201 9.09 7.58 -16.69
CA CYS A 201 7.67 7.22 -16.65
C CYS A 201 7.45 5.84 -17.30
N PRO A 202 6.32 5.17 -17.06
CA PRO A 202 5.94 3.95 -17.78
C PRO A 202 5.89 4.18 -19.29
N ASP A 203 6.31 3.19 -20.07
CA ASP A 203 6.38 3.25 -21.54
C ASP A 203 5.00 2.93 -22.17
N LEU A 204 4.06 3.85 -22.00
CA LEU A 204 2.69 3.74 -22.53
C LEU A 204 2.56 4.41 -23.90
N PRO A 205 1.64 3.94 -24.76
CA PRO A 205 1.24 4.67 -25.95
C PRO A 205 0.35 5.89 -25.57
N TYR A 206 0.97 6.93 -25.02
CA TYR A 206 0.27 8.11 -24.47
C TYR A 206 -0.65 8.79 -25.50
N ASP A 207 -0.37 8.67 -26.79
CA ASP A 207 -1.21 9.22 -27.86
C ASP A 207 -2.60 8.57 -27.95
N CYS A 208 -2.77 7.39 -27.35
CA CYS A 208 -4.05 6.71 -27.25
C CYS A 208 -4.90 7.21 -26.06
N LEU A 209 -4.35 8.03 -25.18
CA LEU A 209 -5.10 8.57 -24.03
C LEU A 209 -6.07 9.67 -24.48
N THR A 210 -7.21 9.76 -23.80
CA THR A 210 -8.29 10.74 -24.06
C THR A 210 -8.87 11.23 -22.73
N ALA A 211 -9.81 12.17 -22.79
CA ALA A 211 -10.55 12.66 -21.63
C ALA A 211 -11.41 11.58 -20.91
N GLU A 212 -11.57 10.41 -21.52
CA GLU A 212 -12.26 9.28 -20.90
C GLU A 212 -11.32 8.41 -20.06
N HIS A 213 -10.03 8.69 -20.04
CA HIS A 213 -9.06 7.94 -19.22
C HIS A 213 -8.88 8.54 -17.84
N VAL A 214 -8.68 7.68 -16.87
CA VAL A 214 -8.21 7.99 -15.51
C VAL A 214 -6.83 7.38 -15.31
N CYS A 215 -5.86 8.24 -15.00
CA CYS A 215 -4.48 7.85 -14.74
C CYS A 215 -4.13 8.15 -13.27
N PHE A 216 -4.02 7.11 -12.45
CA PHE A 216 -3.66 7.19 -11.04
C PHE A 216 -2.20 6.80 -10.87
N ASP A 217 -1.41 7.62 -10.19
CA ASP A 217 -0.02 7.30 -9.86
C ASP A 217 0.12 7.04 -8.36
N VAL A 218 0.58 5.85 -7.97
CA VAL A 218 0.87 5.54 -6.55
C VAL A 218 2.03 6.37 -6.02
N VAL A 219 2.90 6.86 -6.89
CA VAL A 219 3.95 7.82 -6.52
C VAL A 219 3.32 9.12 -6.05
N TYR A 220 3.83 9.65 -4.94
CA TYR A 220 3.36 10.90 -4.33
C TYR A 220 4.46 11.98 -4.27
N ASN A 221 5.70 11.63 -4.54
CA ASN A 221 6.82 12.56 -4.61
C ASN A 221 7.64 12.32 -5.88
N PRO A 222 7.60 13.23 -6.86
CA PRO A 222 6.94 14.55 -6.86
C PRO A 222 5.41 14.45 -6.89
N GLU A 223 4.73 15.54 -6.53
CA GLU A 223 3.26 15.63 -6.58
C GLU A 223 2.70 15.42 -7.98
N THR A 224 3.41 15.88 -9.01
CA THR A 224 3.05 15.66 -10.42
C THR A 224 4.19 14.95 -11.14
N THR A 225 4.03 13.65 -11.36
CA THR A 225 5.00 12.82 -12.07
C THR A 225 5.00 13.05 -13.59
N LEU A 226 6.04 12.60 -14.29
CA LEU A 226 6.09 12.67 -15.76
C LEU A 226 4.96 11.85 -16.40
N PHE A 227 4.57 10.70 -15.82
CA PHE A 227 3.40 9.91 -16.23
C PHE A 227 2.12 10.76 -16.21
N MET A 228 1.86 11.46 -15.11
CA MET A 228 0.69 12.32 -14.97
C MET A 228 0.71 13.49 -15.95
N LYS A 229 1.87 14.15 -16.14
CA LYS A 229 2.01 15.26 -17.10
C LYS A 229 1.67 14.83 -18.53
N LYS A 230 2.20 13.67 -18.95
CA LYS A 230 1.92 13.12 -20.29
C LYS A 230 0.46 12.74 -20.46
N ALA A 231 -0.15 12.12 -19.45
CA ALA A 231 -1.56 11.75 -19.48
C ALA A 231 -2.48 13.00 -19.52
N GLN A 232 -2.20 14.00 -18.69
CA GLN A 232 -2.95 15.25 -18.63
C GLN A 232 -2.87 16.03 -19.95
N ALA A 233 -1.71 16.02 -20.62
CA ALA A 233 -1.55 16.64 -21.94
C ALA A 233 -2.46 16.02 -23.03
N LYS A 234 -2.99 14.81 -22.81
CA LYS A 234 -3.97 14.11 -23.66
C LYS A 234 -5.41 14.26 -23.16
N GLY A 235 -5.63 15.06 -22.12
CA GLY A 235 -6.95 15.32 -21.54
C GLY A 235 -7.39 14.31 -20.48
N ALA A 236 -6.58 13.29 -20.15
CA ALA A 236 -6.92 12.32 -19.13
C ALA A 236 -6.99 12.95 -17.73
N SER A 237 -7.90 12.45 -16.90
CA SER A 237 -7.96 12.81 -15.49
C SER A 237 -6.81 12.16 -14.73
N VAL A 238 -6.06 12.92 -13.93
CA VAL A 238 -4.87 12.42 -13.23
C VAL A 238 -4.96 12.63 -11.73
N LYS A 239 -4.34 11.72 -10.94
CA LYS A 239 -4.23 11.85 -9.50
C LYS A 239 -2.94 11.18 -9.00
N CYS A 240 -2.26 11.82 -8.04
CA CYS A 240 -1.10 11.24 -7.37
C CYS A 240 -1.51 10.42 -6.14
N GLY A 241 -0.56 9.63 -5.62
CA GLY A 241 -0.76 8.73 -4.49
C GLY A 241 -0.87 9.38 -3.11
N TYR A 242 -0.85 10.72 -3.00
CA TYR A 242 -0.82 11.39 -1.70
C TYR A 242 -2.07 11.11 -0.85
N GLU A 243 -3.26 11.20 -1.42
CA GLU A 243 -4.49 10.89 -0.68
C GLU A 243 -4.56 9.41 -0.28
N MET A 244 -4.09 8.50 -1.15
CA MET A 244 -3.95 7.08 -0.81
C MET A 244 -3.02 6.88 0.38
N LEU A 245 -1.88 7.58 0.39
CA LEU A 245 -0.88 7.52 1.47
C LEU A 245 -1.45 8.01 2.80
N VAL A 246 -2.21 9.12 2.79
CA VAL A 246 -2.88 9.66 3.99
C VAL A 246 -4.00 8.71 4.44
N GLY A 247 -4.85 8.26 3.54
CA GLY A 247 -5.97 7.36 3.84
C GLY A 247 -5.51 6.04 4.46
N GLN A 248 -4.45 5.41 3.92
CA GLN A 248 -3.91 4.19 4.51
C GLN A 248 -3.31 4.41 5.91
N ALA A 249 -2.72 5.59 6.18
CA ALA A 249 -2.18 5.90 7.49
C ALA A 249 -3.28 6.12 8.53
N ILE A 250 -4.37 6.79 8.16
CA ILE A 250 -5.55 6.95 9.03
C ILE A 250 -6.16 5.58 9.33
N ALA A 251 -6.42 4.77 8.30
CA ALA A 251 -6.99 3.44 8.46
C ALA A 251 -6.10 2.52 9.31
N SER A 252 -4.77 2.63 9.22
CA SER A 252 -3.85 1.89 10.09
C SER A 252 -4.07 2.21 11.55
N TYR A 253 -4.21 3.49 11.89
CA TYR A 253 -4.48 3.90 13.27
C TYR A 253 -5.83 3.39 13.78
N GLU A 254 -6.86 3.44 12.96
CA GLU A 254 -8.18 2.91 13.30
C GLU A 254 -8.15 1.39 13.55
N ILE A 255 -7.39 0.64 12.74
CA ILE A 255 -7.17 -0.80 12.94
C ILE A 255 -6.49 -1.07 14.28
N TRP A 256 -5.42 -0.34 14.62
CA TRP A 256 -4.70 -0.56 15.88
C TRP A 256 -5.55 -0.25 17.11
N THR A 257 -6.42 0.74 17.02
CA THR A 257 -7.25 1.22 18.14
C THR A 257 -8.66 0.62 18.19
N SER A 258 -9.06 -0.15 17.16
CA SER A 258 -10.32 -0.92 17.18
C SER A 258 -10.30 -1.91 18.35
N ARG A 259 -11.47 -2.15 18.94
CA ARG A 259 -11.66 -3.17 20.00
C ARG A 259 -11.67 -4.58 19.45
#